data_3d13dfbb939f9969f0c30df6d40a7a75
#
_entry.id   3d13dfbb939f9969f0c30df6d40a7a75
#
_cell.length_a   1.000
_cell.length_b   1.000
_cell.length_c   1.000
_cell.angle_alpha   90.00
_cell.angle_beta   90.00
_cell.angle_gamma   90.00
#
_symmetry.space_group_name_H-M   'P 1'
#
loop_
_entity.id
_entity.type
_entity.pdbx_description
1 polymer ?
#
loop_
_entity_poly.entity_id
_entity_poly.type
_entity_poly.pdbx_seq_one_letter_code
_entity_poly.pdbx_strand_id
1 'polypeptide(L)'
;MAVLKRLNINKFTSEADNDAFIEELKQMWLAWENPLTADNISVDINKDRNDPTRMTAFVSASGTDAINAMNEWSKNVVVPIRNQYKHENILIDADLIVSVSK
;
A
#
# COMPACT_ATOMS: atom_id res chain seq x y z
N MET A 1 1.60 -3.85 21.69
CA MET A 1 2.30 -3.84 20.41
C MET A 1 1.64 -2.82 19.48
N ALA A 2 2.41 -1.92 18.91
CA ALA A 2 1.88 -0.90 18.01
C ALA A 2 1.45 -1.53 16.68
N VAL A 3 0.31 -1.12 16.16
CA VAL A 3 -0.17 -1.49 14.84
C VAL A 3 -0.14 -0.25 13.95
N LEU A 4 0.67 -0.32 12.90
CA LEU A 4 0.75 0.73 11.90
C LEU A 4 -0.43 0.60 10.94
N LYS A 5 -1.13 1.69 10.72
CA LYS A 5 -2.12 1.85 9.66
C LYS A 5 -1.59 2.84 8.65
N ARG A 6 -1.27 2.35 7.46
CA ARG A 6 -0.73 3.19 6.39
C ARG A 6 -1.78 3.41 5.32
N LEU A 7 -2.04 4.68 5.02
CA LEU A 7 -2.86 5.08 3.89
C LEU A 7 -1.93 5.64 2.82
N ASN A 8 -1.91 4.97 1.67
CA ASN A 8 -1.12 5.39 0.52
C ASN A 8 -2.09 5.76 -0.61
N ILE A 9 -2.09 7.04 -0.99
CA ILE A 9 -2.98 7.58 -2.01
C ILE A 9 -2.14 7.94 -3.22
N ASN A 10 -2.48 7.39 -4.39
CA ASN A 10 -1.81 7.74 -5.64
C ASN A 10 -2.83 8.20 -6.66
N LYS A 11 -2.57 9.36 -7.26
CA LYS A 11 -3.36 9.89 -8.36
C LYS A 11 -2.51 9.88 -9.63
N PHE A 12 -3.00 9.23 -10.67
CA PHE A 12 -2.36 9.13 -11.97
C PHE A 12 -2.99 10.11 -12.97
N THR A 13 -2.42 10.18 -14.16
CA THR A 13 -2.91 11.12 -15.18
C THR A 13 -4.09 10.56 -15.98
N SER A 14 -4.34 9.25 -15.90
CA SER A 14 -5.43 8.60 -16.60
C SER A 14 -5.96 7.42 -15.82
N GLU A 15 -7.18 7.00 -16.14
CA GLU A 15 -7.76 5.77 -15.60
C GLU A 15 -6.94 4.54 -16.04
N ALA A 16 -6.46 4.52 -17.27
CA ALA A 16 -5.66 3.43 -17.79
C ALA A 16 -4.38 3.23 -16.99
N ASP A 17 -3.67 4.31 -16.64
CA ASP A 17 -2.48 4.24 -15.80
C ASP A 17 -2.82 3.77 -14.38
N ASN A 18 -3.92 4.24 -13.83
CA ASN A 18 -4.38 3.81 -12.51
C ASN A 18 -4.67 2.31 -12.49
N ASP A 19 -5.42 1.81 -13.45
CA ASP A 19 -5.74 0.39 -13.57
C ASP A 19 -4.49 -0.46 -13.77
N ALA A 20 -3.55 0.00 -14.59
CA ALA A 20 -2.28 -0.70 -14.81
C ALA A 20 -1.45 -0.77 -13.53
N PHE A 21 -1.34 0.33 -12.78
CA PHE A 21 -0.59 0.32 -11.53
C PHE A 21 -1.26 -0.53 -10.45
N ILE A 22 -2.59 -0.49 -10.33
CA ILE A 22 -3.33 -1.35 -9.40
C ILE A 22 -2.99 -2.83 -9.65
N GLU A 23 -2.99 -3.26 -10.90
CA GLU A 23 -2.67 -4.65 -11.24
C GLU A 23 -1.20 -4.98 -10.93
N GLU A 24 -0.26 -4.09 -11.27
CA GLU A 24 1.14 -4.27 -10.93
C GLU A 24 1.37 -4.34 -9.42
N LEU A 25 0.72 -3.46 -8.64
CA LEU A 25 0.84 -3.45 -7.19
C LEU A 25 0.31 -4.74 -6.58
N LYS A 26 -0.83 -5.23 -7.07
CA LYS A 26 -1.38 -6.52 -6.68
C LYS A 26 -0.37 -7.63 -6.88
N GLN A 27 0.26 -7.69 -8.07
CA GLN A 27 1.24 -8.73 -8.37
C GLN A 27 2.50 -8.59 -7.50
N MET A 28 2.96 -7.37 -7.23
CA MET A 28 4.09 -7.14 -6.32
C MET A 28 3.81 -7.68 -4.92
N TRP A 29 2.63 -7.40 -4.36
CA TRP A 29 2.24 -7.91 -3.05
C TRP A 29 2.13 -9.44 -3.02
N LEU A 30 1.54 -10.03 -4.06
CA LEU A 30 1.42 -11.49 -4.15
C LEU A 30 2.77 -12.19 -4.30
N ALA A 31 3.72 -11.57 -4.99
CA ALA A 31 5.05 -12.11 -5.20
C ALA A 31 5.98 -11.95 -3.99
N TRP A 32 5.67 -11.01 -3.09
CA TRP A 32 6.52 -10.76 -1.93
C TRP A 32 6.33 -11.85 -0.88
N GLU A 33 7.41 -12.57 -0.61
CA GLU A 33 7.46 -13.61 0.42
C GLU A 33 8.48 -13.23 1.46
N ASN A 34 8.04 -13.15 2.73
CA ASN A 34 8.91 -12.86 3.86
C ASN A 34 8.30 -13.49 5.11
N PRO A 35 9.06 -14.32 5.85
CA PRO A 35 8.52 -14.99 7.04
C PRO A 35 8.10 -14.01 8.14
N LEU A 36 8.63 -12.78 8.12
CA LEU A 36 8.27 -11.75 9.11
C LEU A 36 6.89 -11.12 8.84
N THR A 37 6.29 -11.42 7.68
CA THR A 37 5.02 -10.79 7.27
C THR A 37 3.83 -11.73 7.33
N ALA A 38 4.05 -13.02 7.58
CA ALA A 38 3.02 -14.06 7.41
C ALA A 38 1.67 -13.72 8.04
N ASP A 39 1.61 -13.29 9.28
CA ASP A 39 0.36 -12.94 9.96
C ASP A 39 0.37 -11.49 10.46
N ASN A 40 1.33 -10.68 10.04
CA ASN A 40 1.57 -9.36 10.60
C ASN A 40 1.22 -8.22 9.65
N ILE A 41 1.02 -8.49 8.36
CA ILE A 41 0.74 -7.46 7.36
C ILE A 41 -0.45 -7.87 6.51
N SER A 42 -1.37 -6.93 6.31
CA SER A 42 -2.46 -7.04 5.35
C SER A 42 -2.55 -5.77 4.54
N VAL A 43 -3.06 -5.88 3.31
CA VAL A 43 -3.24 -4.73 2.42
C VAL A 43 -4.57 -4.85 1.68
N ASP A 44 -5.28 -3.74 1.60
CA ASP A 44 -6.44 -3.58 0.73
C ASP A 44 -6.09 -2.56 -0.35
N ILE A 45 -6.27 -2.95 -1.60
CA ILE A 45 -6.02 -2.07 -2.75
C ILE A 45 -7.39 -1.65 -3.29
N ASN A 46 -7.60 -0.34 -3.38
CA ASN A 46 -8.92 0.23 -3.69
C ASN A 46 -8.81 1.20 -4.86
N LYS A 47 -9.83 1.22 -5.71
CA LYS A 47 -10.01 2.27 -6.71
C LYS A 47 -11.02 3.28 -6.18
N ASP A 48 -10.71 4.58 -6.30
CA ASP A 48 -11.57 5.62 -5.80
C ASP A 48 -12.90 5.60 -6.56
N ARG A 49 -14.00 5.63 -5.80
CA ARG A 49 -15.35 5.56 -6.37
C ARG A 49 -15.72 6.80 -7.17
N ASN A 50 -15.14 7.95 -6.82
CA ASN A 50 -15.48 9.25 -7.40
C ASN A 50 -14.41 9.81 -8.35
N ASP A 51 -13.21 9.22 -8.35
CA ASP A 51 -12.12 9.62 -9.23
C ASP A 51 -11.41 8.38 -9.77
N PRO A 52 -11.70 7.99 -11.03
CA PRO A 52 -11.14 6.76 -11.60
C PRO A 52 -9.62 6.81 -11.84
N THR A 53 -9.00 7.98 -11.71
CA THR A 53 -7.55 8.13 -11.84
C THR A 53 -6.80 7.93 -10.51
N ARG A 54 -7.53 7.74 -9.41
CA ARG A 54 -6.97 7.65 -8.06
C ARG A 54 -7.19 6.27 -7.44
N MET A 55 -6.17 5.78 -6.75
CA MET A 55 -6.24 4.55 -5.98
C MET A 55 -5.74 4.78 -4.56
N THR A 56 -6.15 3.91 -3.66
CA THR A 56 -5.64 3.87 -2.30
C THR A 56 -5.18 2.47 -1.95
N ALA A 57 -4.12 2.38 -1.16
CA ALA A 57 -3.70 1.14 -0.53
C ALA A 57 -3.77 1.34 0.98
N PHE A 58 -4.58 0.54 1.65
CA PHE A 58 -4.65 0.51 3.12
C PHE A 58 -3.83 -0.66 3.62
N VAL A 59 -2.78 -0.35 4.37
CA VAL A 59 -1.90 -1.36 4.94
C VAL A 59 -2.08 -1.38 6.45
N SER A 60 -2.18 -2.58 7.01
CA SER A 60 -2.13 -2.82 8.44
C SER A 60 -0.90 -3.69 8.72
N ALA A 61 0.00 -3.20 9.56
CA ALA A 61 1.23 -3.92 9.87
C ALA A 61 1.52 -3.86 11.36
N SER A 62 1.92 -4.98 11.94
CA SER A 62 2.27 -5.08 13.35
C SER A 62 3.66 -5.67 13.53
N GLY A 63 4.39 -5.14 14.51
CA GLY A 63 5.74 -5.58 14.84
C GLY A 63 6.82 -4.83 14.06
N THR A 64 7.86 -4.41 14.78
CA THR A 64 8.95 -3.60 14.23
C THR A 64 9.65 -4.27 13.05
N ASP A 65 9.93 -5.57 13.17
CA ASP A 65 10.64 -6.31 12.12
C ASP A 65 9.84 -6.39 10.83
N ALA A 66 8.52 -6.66 10.95
CA ALA A 66 7.64 -6.73 9.78
C ALA A 66 7.51 -5.35 9.11
N ILE A 67 7.36 -4.29 9.91
CA ILE A 67 7.26 -2.92 9.40
C ILE A 67 8.55 -2.52 8.67
N ASN A 68 9.70 -2.81 9.26
CA ASN A 68 10.99 -2.50 8.64
C ASN A 68 11.20 -3.29 7.33
N ALA A 69 10.85 -4.58 7.32
CA ALA A 69 10.94 -5.40 6.12
C ALA A 69 10.03 -4.87 4.99
N MET A 70 8.81 -4.49 5.35
CA MET A 70 7.87 -3.89 4.39
C MET A 70 8.39 -2.57 3.82
N ASN A 71 8.93 -1.70 4.66
CA ASN A 71 9.47 -0.43 4.23
C ASN A 71 10.64 -0.59 3.26
N GLU A 72 11.54 -1.53 3.54
CA GLU A 72 12.66 -1.82 2.67
C GLU A 72 12.20 -2.39 1.33
N TRP A 73 11.30 -3.37 1.36
CA TRP A 73 10.73 -3.94 0.15
C TRP A 73 10.01 -2.86 -0.69
N SER A 74 9.20 -2.03 -0.07
CA SER A 74 8.49 -0.95 -0.77
C SER A 74 9.46 0.01 -1.45
N LYS A 75 10.50 0.43 -0.75
CA LYS A 75 11.53 1.31 -1.29
C LYS A 75 12.25 0.71 -2.49
N ASN A 76 12.53 -0.59 -2.45
CA ASN A 76 13.34 -1.25 -3.47
C ASN A 76 12.52 -1.80 -4.64
N VAL A 77 11.25 -2.10 -4.45
CA VAL A 77 10.38 -2.75 -5.44
C VAL A 77 9.23 -1.84 -5.88
N VAL A 78 8.44 -1.35 -4.94
CA VAL A 78 7.20 -0.61 -5.25
C VAL A 78 7.50 0.78 -5.80
N VAL A 79 8.34 1.53 -5.11
CA VAL A 79 8.63 2.92 -5.45
C VAL A 79 9.23 3.06 -6.86
N PRO A 80 10.22 2.24 -7.28
CA PRO A 80 10.75 2.33 -8.64
C PRO A 80 9.70 2.07 -9.72
N ILE A 81 8.79 1.13 -9.51
CA ILE A 81 7.73 0.83 -10.47
C ILE A 81 6.71 1.97 -10.51
N ARG A 82 6.29 2.47 -9.35
CA ARG A 82 5.38 3.62 -9.29
C ARG A 82 5.95 4.84 -9.99
N ASN A 83 7.27 5.07 -9.87
CA ASN A 83 7.94 6.21 -10.48
C ASN A 83 8.04 6.13 -12.02
N GLN A 84 7.67 4.99 -12.62
CA GLN A 84 7.52 4.89 -14.07
C GLN A 84 6.26 5.60 -14.57
N TYR A 85 5.32 5.91 -13.66
CA TYR A 85 4.10 6.63 -13.98
C TYR A 85 4.21 8.07 -13.46
N LYS A 86 3.68 9.02 -14.22
CA LYS A 86 3.46 10.35 -13.70
C LYS A 86 2.32 10.30 -12.69
N HIS A 87 2.58 10.70 -11.45
CA HIS A 87 1.61 10.57 -10.36
C HIS A 87 1.84 11.58 -9.26
N GLU A 88 0.82 11.76 -8.43
CA GLU A 88 0.90 12.44 -7.15
C GLU A 88 0.72 11.39 -6.05
N ASN A 89 1.46 11.51 -4.96
CA ASN A 89 1.41 10.57 -3.85
C ASN A 89 1.21 11.29 -2.53
N ILE A 90 0.29 10.77 -1.72
CA ILE A 90 0.13 11.17 -0.32
C ILE A 90 0.26 9.90 0.52
N LEU A 91 1.15 9.95 1.51
CA LEU A 91 1.37 8.86 2.45
C LEU A 91 1.05 9.34 3.86
N ILE A 92 0.16 8.60 4.54
CA ILE A 92 -0.19 8.87 5.92
C ILE A 92 0.06 7.60 6.72
N ASP A 93 0.95 7.70 7.71
CA ASP A 93 1.17 6.64 8.69
C ASP A 93 0.49 7.03 9.99
N ALA A 94 -0.30 6.13 10.53
CA ALA A 94 -1.03 6.34 11.77
C ALA A 94 -0.93 5.11 12.67
N ASP A 95 -1.04 5.32 13.97
CA ASP A 95 -1.14 4.25 14.94
C ASP A 95 -2.60 3.93 15.18
N LEU A 96 -2.92 2.63 15.18
CA LEU A 96 -4.26 2.19 15.54
C LEU A 96 -4.54 2.51 17.00
N ILE A 97 -5.60 3.26 17.25
CA ILE A 97 -6.02 3.62 18.61
C ILE A 97 -7.22 2.78 19.05
N VAL A 98 -8.23 2.65 18.19
CA VAL A 98 -9.44 1.91 18.53
C VAL A 98 -10.09 1.35 17.26
N SER A 99 -10.58 0.12 17.37
CA SER A 99 -11.41 -0.50 16.33
C SER A 99 -12.81 -0.74 16.90
N VAL A 100 -13.82 -0.40 16.11
CA VAL A 100 -15.21 -0.63 16.48
C VAL A 100 -15.85 -1.48 15.39
N SER A 101 -16.55 -2.54 15.81
CA SER A 101 -17.31 -3.41 14.91
C SER A 101 -18.79 -3.31 15.28
N LYS A 102 -19.66 -3.14 14.28
CA LYS A 102 -21.11 -3.02 14.49
C LYS A 102 -21.86 -4.12 13.81
#